data_b9fc429b4f6e99e764f05bf05dde1e81
#
_entry.id   b9fc429b4f6e99e764f05bf05dde1e81
#
_cell.length_a   1.000
_cell.length_b   1.000
_cell.length_c   1.000
_cell.angle_alpha   90.00
_cell.angle_beta   90.00
_cell.angle_gamma   90.00
#
_symmetry.space_group_name_H-M   'P 1'
#
loop_
_entity.id
_entity.type
_entity.pdbx_description
1 polymer ?
#
loop_
_entity_poly.entity_id
_entity_poly.type
_entity_poly.pdbx_seq_one_letter_code
_entity_poly.pdbx_strand_id
1 'polypeptide(L)'
;AVFGALRLLRYRYRVVTENLRNSFPEKSLEELHAIRRGFYRTLAEIFVDTFSLAGLTDEKCRQVVVVKDLEKQMAAVEGRDWIALTAHLGCWEYCSFWGIIVPSQVVVAVYHPLRSRVFDELYKRLRSHANICPVPMAESLRFYLRNREKGIDGKNIVMGLIADQNPPRRPDSHWFRFLNRDTIFFDGGEKLALRCGLPVYCCWLRRVKPGYYEMDFDRIYDGEEEVAPHEITERYVRRL
;
A
#
# COMPACT_ATOMS: atom_id res chain seq x y z
N ALA A 1 -11.91 -3.15 -23.00
CA ALA A 1 -11.99 -4.63 -22.92
C ALA A 1 -12.12 -5.10 -21.47
N VAL A 2 -11.15 -4.84 -20.56
CA VAL A 2 -11.13 -5.36 -19.17
C VAL A 2 -12.37 -4.95 -18.37
N PHE A 3 -12.77 -3.67 -18.41
CA PHE A 3 -13.97 -3.17 -17.74
C PHE A 3 -15.24 -3.93 -18.18
N GLY A 4 -15.39 -4.15 -19.49
CA GLY A 4 -16.52 -4.91 -20.05
C GLY A 4 -16.53 -6.36 -19.53
N ALA A 5 -15.38 -7.03 -19.53
CA ALA A 5 -15.25 -8.39 -19.03
C ALA A 5 -15.59 -8.50 -17.53
N LEU A 6 -15.05 -7.65 -16.67
CA LEU A 6 -15.34 -7.64 -15.24
C LEU A 6 -16.83 -7.43 -14.93
N ARG A 7 -17.48 -6.55 -15.71
CA ARG A 7 -18.92 -6.30 -15.59
C ARG A 7 -19.76 -7.47 -16.08
N LEU A 8 -19.41 -8.04 -17.22
CA LEU A 8 -20.13 -9.16 -17.83
C LEU A 8 -20.04 -10.42 -16.96
N LEU A 9 -18.85 -10.71 -16.44
CA LEU A 9 -18.60 -11.85 -15.54
C LEU A 9 -19.12 -11.61 -14.11
N ARG A 10 -19.69 -10.44 -13.83
CA ARG A 10 -20.17 -10.06 -12.48
C ARG A 10 -19.14 -10.35 -11.38
N TYR A 11 -17.86 -10.07 -11.67
CA TYR A 11 -16.76 -10.36 -10.74
C TYR A 11 -17.06 -9.82 -9.35
N ARG A 12 -17.19 -10.73 -8.35
CA ARG A 12 -17.48 -10.43 -6.94
C ARG A 12 -18.68 -9.48 -6.72
N TYR A 13 -19.65 -9.46 -7.63
CA TYR A 13 -20.79 -8.51 -7.63
C TYR A 13 -21.55 -8.47 -6.30
N ARG A 14 -21.84 -9.66 -5.72
CA ARG A 14 -22.55 -9.76 -4.44
C ARG A 14 -21.74 -9.10 -3.32
N VAL A 15 -20.45 -9.41 -3.21
CA VAL A 15 -19.55 -8.88 -2.18
C VAL A 15 -19.45 -7.36 -2.28
N VAL A 16 -19.22 -6.82 -3.50
CA VAL A 16 -19.15 -5.38 -3.73
C VAL A 16 -20.45 -4.69 -3.36
N THR A 17 -21.60 -5.24 -3.77
CA THR A 17 -22.91 -4.64 -3.48
C THR A 17 -23.23 -4.65 -1.99
N GLU A 18 -22.92 -5.74 -1.29
CA GLU A 18 -23.15 -5.88 0.14
C GLU A 18 -22.24 -4.92 0.93
N ASN A 19 -20.96 -4.85 0.57
CA ASN A 19 -20.03 -3.91 1.20
C ASN A 19 -20.46 -2.46 1.01
N LEU A 20 -20.87 -2.05 -0.20
CA LEU A 20 -21.35 -0.70 -0.45
C LEU A 20 -22.58 -0.33 0.39
N ARG A 21 -23.57 -1.25 0.48
CA ARG A 21 -24.77 -1.03 1.31
C ARG A 21 -24.42 -0.85 2.79
N ASN A 22 -23.49 -1.66 3.29
CA ASN A 22 -23.10 -1.61 4.69
C ASN A 22 -22.19 -0.40 5.01
N SER A 23 -21.38 0.03 4.03
CA SER A 23 -20.46 1.17 4.21
C SER A 23 -21.15 2.53 4.05
N PHE A 24 -22.19 2.59 3.25
CA PHE A 24 -22.91 3.81 2.92
C PHE A 24 -24.44 3.62 3.04
N PRO A 25 -24.94 3.34 4.27
CA PRO A 25 -26.36 3.05 4.49
C PRO A 25 -27.28 4.23 4.17
N GLU A 26 -26.74 5.45 4.20
CA GLU A 26 -27.44 6.70 3.90
C GLU A 26 -27.66 6.97 2.41
N LYS A 27 -26.95 6.23 1.51
CA LYS A 27 -26.99 6.46 0.08
C LYS A 27 -28.15 5.75 -0.61
N SER A 28 -28.74 6.41 -1.56
CA SER A 28 -29.77 5.82 -2.45
C SER A 28 -29.22 4.67 -3.30
N LEU A 29 -30.11 3.83 -3.79
CA LEU A 29 -29.74 2.72 -4.69
C LEU A 29 -29.06 3.23 -5.97
N GLU A 30 -29.47 4.39 -6.47
CA GLU A 30 -28.88 4.99 -7.66
C GLU A 30 -27.43 5.42 -7.41
N GLU A 31 -27.16 6.07 -6.28
CA GLU A 31 -25.80 6.46 -5.87
C GLU A 31 -24.91 5.22 -5.67
N LEU A 32 -25.42 4.19 -4.98
CA LEU A 32 -24.67 2.93 -4.80
C LEU A 32 -24.37 2.26 -6.14
N HIS A 33 -25.28 2.33 -7.11
CA HIS A 33 -25.04 1.86 -8.47
C HIS A 33 -23.98 2.68 -9.20
N ALA A 34 -23.95 4.00 -9.00
CA ALA A 34 -22.92 4.87 -9.56
C ALA A 34 -21.55 4.55 -8.98
N ILE A 35 -21.43 4.43 -7.65
CA ILE A 35 -20.18 4.06 -6.95
C ILE A 35 -19.69 2.68 -7.43
N ARG A 36 -20.57 1.69 -7.54
CA ARG A 36 -20.21 0.36 -8.04
C ARG A 36 -19.68 0.40 -9.48
N ARG A 37 -20.26 1.21 -10.36
CA ARG A 37 -19.74 1.41 -11.72
C ARG A 37 -18.35 2.02 -11.70
N GLY A 38 -18.14 3.02 -10.82
CA GLY A 38 -16.83 3.63 -10.58
C GLY A 38 -15.81 2.60 -10.12
N PHE A 39 -16.16 1.78 -9.13
CA PHE A 39 -15.31 0.69 -8.63
C PHE A 39 -14.83 -0.24 -9.75
N TYR A 40 -15.73 -0.75 -10.61
CA TYR A 40 -15.32 -1.65 -11.69
C TYR A 40 -14.46 -0.95 -12.74
N ARG A 41 -14.65 0.35 -12.96
CA ARG A 41 -13.78 1.13 -13.85
C ARG A 41 -12.38 1.23 -13.26
N THR A 42 -12.28 1.66 -12.00
CA THR A 42 -10.99 1.76 -11.29
C THR A 42 -10.28 0.40 -11.22
N LEU A 43 -11.00 -0.67 -10.90
CA LEU A 43 -10.44 -2.03 -10.87
C LEU A 43 -9.87 -2.45 -12.23
N ALA A 44 -10.59 -2.16 -13.33
CA ALA A 44 -10.11 -2.46 -14.67
C ALA A 44 -8.85 -1.66 -15.02
N GLU A 45 -8.76 -0.42 -14.59
CA GLU A 45 -7.61 0.46 -14.78
C GLU A 45 -6.40 -0.04 -13.98
N ILE A 46 -6.60 -0.45 -12.71
CA ILE A 46 -5.55 -1.06 -11.87
C ILE A 46 -4.99 -2.30 -12.55
N PHE A 47 -5.83 -3.18 -13.11
CA PHE A 47 -5.34 -4.35 -13.85
C PHE A 47 -4.45 -3.94 -15.03
N VAL A 48 -4.88 -2.96 -15.84
CA VAL A 48 -4.10 -2.49 -16.99
C VAL A 48 -2.77 -1.90 -16.52
N ASP A 49 -2.80 -1.03 -15.51
CA ASP A 49 -1.60 -0.38 -14.97
C ASP A 49 -0.64 -1.39 -14.35
N THR A 50 -1.15 -2.39 -13.60
CA THR A 50 -0.32 -3.47 -13.02
C THR A 50 0.36 -4.32 -14.10
N PHE A 51 -0.36 -4.71 -15.16
CA PHE A 51 0.27 -5.46 -16.25
C PHE A 51 1.25 -4.61 -17.08
N SER A 52 1.05 -3.29 -17.11
CA SER A 52 1.99 -2.39 -17.77
C SER A 52 3.35 -2.30 -17.06
N LEU A 53 3.44 -2.65 -15.78
CA LEU A 53 4.70 -2.71 -15.02
C LEU A 53 5.79 -3.53 -15.72
N ALA A 54 5.40 -4.63 -16.38
CA ALA A 54 6.35 -5.51 -17.06
C ALA A 54 7.17 -4.82 -18.16
N GLY A 55 6.67 -3.71 -18.70
CA GLY A 55 7.32 -2.96 -19.78
C GLY A 55 7.86 -1.59 -19.36
N LEU A 56 7.73 -1.21 -18.07
CA LEU A 56 8.21 0.08 -17.61
C LEU A 56 9.72 0.03 -17.32
N THR A 57 10.46 0.96 -17.93
CA THR A 57 11.85 1.26 -17.53
C THR A 57 11.84 2.17 -16.29
N ASP A 58 12.95 2.22 -15.56
CA ASP A 58 13.09 3.11 -14.39
C ASP A 58 12.86 4.59 -14.77
N GLU A 59 13.30 5.01 -15.97
CA GLU A 59 13.03 6.34 -16.50
C GLU A 59 11.52 6.58 -16.66
N LYS A 60 10.80 5.59 -17.20
CA LYS A 60 9.36 5.69 -17.37
C LYS A 60 8.62 5.69 -16.04
N CYS A 61 9.09 4.92 -15.06
CA CYS A 61 8.55 4.94 -13.70
C CYS A 61 8.58 6.35 -13.09
N ARG A 62 9.71 7.09 -13.25
CA ARG A 62 9.82 8.49 -12.80
C ARG A 62 8.90 9.46 -13.54
N GLN A 63 8.46 9.13 -14.75
CA GLN A 63 7.52 9.96 -15.53
C GLN A 63 6.06 9.70 -15.16
N VAL A 64 5.71 8.46 -14.78
CA VAL A 64 4.32 8.07 -14.49
C VAL A 64 3.93 8.29 -13.03
N VAL A 65 4.90 8.40 -12.13
CA VAL A 65 4.67 8.75 -10.72
C VAL A 65 5.43 10.04 -10.39
N VAL A 66 4.67 11.05 -9.98
CA VAL A 66 5.22 12.31 -9.48
C VAL A 66 5.00 12.34 -7.97
N VAL A 67 6.08 12.57 -7.22
CA VAL A 67 5.99 12.74 -5.76
C VAL A 67 5.72 14.21 -5.46
N LYS A 68 4.66 14.44 -4.70
CA LYS A 68 4.32 15.78 -4.22
C LYS A 68 5.36 16.26 -3.20
N ASP A 69 5.83 17.50 -3.37
CA ASP A 69 6.83 18.11 -2.49
C ASP A 69 8.07 17.20 -2.25
N LEU A 70 8.60 16.57 -3.32
CA LEU A 70 9.66 15.56 -3.26
C LEU A 70 10.82 15.96 -2.35
N GLU A 71 11.35 17.18 -2.50
CA GLU A 71 12.49 17.67 -1.69
C GLU A 71 12.19 17.67 -0.20
N LYS A 72 10.99 18.14 0.18
CA LYS A 72 10.52 18.10 1.56
C LYS A 72 10.38 16.68 2.09
N GLN A 73 9.83 15.77 1.27
CA GLN A 73 9.66 14.36 1.66
C GLN A 73 11.03 13.68 1.81
N MET A 74 11.96 13.94 0.90
CA MET A 74 13.33 13.42 1.00
C MET A 74 14.04 13.91 2.26
N ALA A 75 13.97 15.21 2.56
CA ALA A 75 14.58 15.78 3.76
C ALA A 75 14.00 15.19 5.05
N ALA A 76 12.70 14.87 5.08
CA ALA A 76 12.03 14.31 6.24
C ALA A 76 12.46 12.87 6.58
N VAL A 77 13.01 12.14 5.61
CA VAL A 77 13.45 10.72 5.75
C VAL A 77 14.93 10.53 5.42
N GLU A 78 15.70 11.62 5.31
CA GLU A 78 17.12 11.57 5.00
C GLU A 78 17.91 10.79 6.06
N GLY A 79 18.75 9.86 5.59
CA GLY A 79 19.62 9.06 6.46
C GLY A 79 18.90 8.12 7.43
N ARG A 80 17.59 7.91 7.28
CA ARG A 80 16.77 7.09 8.20
C ARG A 80 16.05 5.97 7.46
N ASP A 81 15.91 4.85 8.18
CA ASP A 81 14.92 3.83 7.83
C ASP A 81 13.53 4.31 8.28
N TRP A 82 12.49 3.91 7.56
CA TRP A 82 11.12 4.29 7.88
C TRP A 82 10.10 3.30 7.35
N ILE A 83 8.84 3.45 7.78
CA ILE A 83 7.73 2.59 7.38
C ILE A 83 6.76 3.38 6.51
N ALA A 84 6.48 2.87 5.31
CA ALA A 84 5.43 3.33 4.42
C ALA A 84 4.19 2.43 4.59
N LEU A 85 3.12 2.94 5.20
CA LEU A 85 1.81 2.29 5.21
C LEU A 85 1.02 2.76 4.00
N THR A 86 0.61 1.83 3.18
CA THR A 86 -0.25 2.10 2.02
C THR A 86 -1.50 1.25 2.05
N ALA A 87 -2.41 1.48 1.11
CA ALA A 87 -3.66 0.76 0.96
C ALA A 87 -3.86 0.29 -0.49
N HIS A 88 -4.85 -0.57 -0.73
CA HIS A 88 -5.27 -0.99 -2.07
C HIS A 88 -6.01 0.15 -2.81
N LEU A 89 -5.43 1.36 -2.79
CA LEU A 89 -5.93 2.55 -3.48
C LEU A 89 -5.14 2.80 -4.76
N GLY A 90 -5.84 2.97 -5.87
CA GLY A 90 -5.19 3.12 -7.18
C GLY A 90 -4.29 1.92 -7.52
N CYS A 91 -3.26 2.14 -8.33
CA CYS A 91 -2.24 1.11 -8.59
C CYS A 91 -1.15 1.14 -7.50
N TRP A 92 -1.46 0.61 -6.32
CA TRP A 92 -0.57 0.59 -5.15
C TRP A 92 0.82 -0.01 -5.42
N GLU A 93 0.97 -0.82 -6.47
CA GLU A 93 2.27 -1.34 -6.89
C GLU A 93 3.27 -0.20 -7.17
N TYR A 94 2.78 0.95 -7.64
CA TYR A 94 3.61 2.11 -7.95
C TYR A 94 4.14 2.83 -6.70
N CYS A 95 3.64 2.50 -5.47
CA CYS A 95 4.25 3.00 -4.24
C CYS A 95 5.72 2.57 -4.11
N SER A 96 6.07 1.40 -4.65
CA SER A 96 7.44 0.90 -4.66
C SER A 96 8.39 1.75 -5.53
N PHE A 97 7.87 2.58 -6.45
CA PHE A 97 8.69 3.45 -7.30
C PHE A 97 9.44 4.53 -6.49
N TRP A 98 9.10 4.73 -5.22
CA TRP A 98 9.92 5.52 -4.32
C TRP A 98 11.41 5.11 -4.39
N GLY A 99 11.75 3.83 -4.36
CA GLY A 99 13.13 3.35 -4.47
C GLY A 99 13.79 3.65 -5.82
N ILE A 100 13.00 3.85 -6.89
CA ILE A 100 13.50 4.28 -8.20
C ILE A 100 13.69 5.80 -8.23
N ILE A 101 12.77 6.55 -7.60
CA ILE A 101 12.78 8.02 -7.54
C ILE A 101 13.86 8.50 -6.58
N VAL A 102 14.06 7.83 -5.45
CA VAL A 102 15.04 8.13 -4.41
C VAL A 102 16.08 7.01 -4.31
N PRO A 103 17.14 7.03 -5.15
CA PRO A 103 18.10 5.92 -5.26
C PRO A 103 18.92 5.63 -4.00
N SER A 104 18.93 6.54 -3.03
CA SER A 104 19.59 6.37 -1.71
C SER A 104 18.80 5.45 -0.77
N GLN A 105 17.61 5.01 -1.16
CA GLN A 105 16.74 4.16 -0.36
C GLN A 105 16.34 2.89 -1.12
N VAL A 106 16.09 1.80 -0.38
CA VAL A 106 15.56 0.55 -0.91
C VAL A 106 14.18 0.29 -0.32
N VAL A 107 13.19 0.11 -1.16
CA VAL A 107 11.84 -0.27 -0.73
C VAL A 107 11.76 -1.78 -0.53
N VAL A 108 11.58 -2.21 0.70
CA VAL A 108 11.23 -3.58 1.05
C VAL A 108 9.72 -3.73 0.90
N ALA A 109 9.29 -4.22 -0.25
CA ALA A 109 7.88 -4.45 -0.54
C ALA A 109 7.41 -5.73 0.16
N VAL A 110 6.78 -5.58 1.33
CA VAL A 110 6.26 -6.71 2.11
C VAL A 110 4.99 -7.24 1.44
N TYR A 111 4.97 -8.54 1.17
CA TYR A 111 3.85 -9.17 0.48
C TYR A 111 3.44 -10.51 1.09
N HIS A 112 2.22 -10.93 0.84
CA HIS A 112 1.74 -12.27 1.16
C HIS A 112 1.96 -13.19 -0.05
N PRO A 113 2.76 -14.28 0.07
CA PRO A 113 3.01 -15.20 -1.04
C PRO A 113 1.71 -15.74 -1.65
N LEU A 114 1.64 -15.75 -2.97
CA LEU A 114 0.47 -16.24 -3.68
C LEU A 114 0.46 -17.78 -3.68
N ARG A 115 -0.73 -18.38 -3.63
CA ARG A 115 -0.87 -19.85 -3.67
C ARG A 115 -0.33 -20.46 -4.95
N SER A 116 -0.46 -19.75 -6.06
CA SER A 116 0.07 -20.18 -7.36
C SER A 116 1.52 -19.73 -7.52
N ARG A 117 2.45 -20.66 -7.63
CA ARG A 117 3.88 -20.39 -7.88
C ARG A 117 4.11 -19.57 -9.14
N VAL A 118 3.32 -19.83 -10.19
CA VAL A 118 3.45 -19.11 -11.48
C VAL A 118 3.09 -17.62 -11.30
N PHE A 119 1.98 -17.31 -10.62
CA PHE A 119 1.61 -15.95 -10.35
C PHE A 119 2.54 -15.27 -9.34
N ASP A 120 3.02 -16.00 -8.34
CA ASP A 120 3.99 -15.48 -7.37
C ASP A 120 5.30 -15.05 -8.07
N GLU A 121 5.82 -15.91 -8.95
CA GLU A 121 7.02 -15.60 -9.73
C GLU A 121 6.79 -14.46 -10.74
N LEU A 122 5.63 -14.42 -11.39
CA LEU A 122 5.26 -13.28 -12.24
C LEU A 122 5.25 -11.97 -11.47
N TYR A 123 4.61 -11.93 -10.28
CA TYR A 123 4.59 -10.73 -9.45
C TYR A 123 5.96 -10.32 -8.94
N LYS A 124 6.83 -11.27 -8.59
CA LYS A 124 8.24 -10.97 -8.25
C LYS A 124 8.95 -10.29 -9.40
N ARG A 125 8.79 -10.80 -10.62
CA ARG A 125 9.39 -10.20 -11.83
C ARG A 125 8.83 -8.80 -12.11
N LEU A 126 7.52 -8.60 -11.97
CA LEU A 126 6.89 -7.28 -12.14
C LEU A 126 7.43 -6.24 -11.14
N ARG A 127 7.88 -6.69 -9.96
CA ARG A 127 8.46 -5.85 -8.91
C ARG A 127 9.98 -5.80 -8.93
N SER A 128 10.64 -6.48 -9.89
CA SER A 128 12.10 -6.51 -10.00
C SER A 128 12.63 -5.25 -10.69
N HIS A 129 12.48 -4.10 -10.05
CA HIS A 129 13.11 -2.84 -10.42
C HIS A 129 14.27 -2.53 -9.48
N ALA A 130 15.14 -1.59 -9.89
CA ALA A 130 16.23 -1.11 -9.04
C ALA A 130 15.70 -0.59 -7.70
N ASN A 131 16.37 -0.97 -6.59
CA ASN A 131 16.03 -0.59 -5.23
C ASN A 131 14.64 -1.03 -4.73
N ILE A 132 14.08 -2.11 -5.30
CA ILE A 132 12.86 -2.74 -4.80
C ILE A 132 13.18 -4.19 -4.41
N CYS A 133 12.92 -4.55 -3.15
CA CYS A 133 13.19 -5.86 -2.58
C CYS A 133 11.88 -6.48 -2.08
N PRO A 134 11.25 -7.41 -2.82
CA PRO A 134 10.05 -8.10 -2.34
C PRO A 134 10.41 -9.10 -1.23
N VAL A 135 9.75 -8.97 -0.07
CA VAL A 135 9.98 -9.84 1.10
C VAL A 135 8.66 -10.43 1.60
N PRO A 136 8.56 -11.75 1.82
CA PRO A 136 7.39 -12.36 2.41
C PRO A 136 7.06 -11.80 3.79
N MET A 137 5.78 -11.56 4.07
CA MET A 137 5.32 -10.97 5.34
C MET A 137 5.86 -11.73 6.57
N ALA A 138 5.87 -13.07 6.53
CA ALA A 138 6.36 -13.88 7.64
C ALA A 138 7.87 -13.68 7.95
N GLU A 139 8.62 -13.15 6.99
CA GLU A 139 10.07 -12.94 7.10
C GLU A 139 10.43 -11.47 7.32
N SER A 140 9.51 -10.55 7.13
CA SER A 140 9.75 -9.11 7.05
C SER A 140 10.47 -8.53 8.27
N LEU A 141 10.03 -8.87 9.50
CA LEU A 141 10.70 -8.43 10.72
C LEU A 141 12.14 -8.95 10.82
N ARG A 142 12.34 -10.25 10.55
CA ARG A 142 13.69 -10.86 10.60
C ARG A 142 14.58 -10.26 9.51
N PHE A 143 14.05 -10.02 8.34
CA PHE A 143 14.76 -9.39 7.24
C PHE A 143 15.20 -7.97 7.62
N TYR A 144 14.30 -7.15 8.16
CA TYR A 144 14.64 -5.80 8.63
C TYR A 144 15.73 -5.84 9.71
N LEU A 145 15.56 -6.64 10.77
CA LEU A 145 16.52 -6.71 11.87
C LEU A 145 17.93 -7.15 11.44
N ARG A 146 18.07 -7.94 10.38
CA ARG A 146 19.38 -8.34 9.82
C ARG A 146 20.07 -7.23 9.04
N ASN A 147 19.31 -6.33 8.45
CA ASN A 147 19.83 -5.33 7.52
C ASN A 147 19.88 -3.92 8.10
N ARG A 148 19.18 -3.63 9.20
CA ARG A 148 19.00 -2.27 9.73
C ARG A 148 20.31 -1.51 10.05
N GLU A 149 21.40 -2.22 10.40
CA GLU A 149 22.67 -1.58 10.77
C GLU A 149 23.54 -1.21 9.56
N LYS A 150 23.43 -2.01 8.48
CA LYS A 150 24.26 -1.85 7.28
C LYS A 150 23.46 -1.33 6.08
N GLY A 151 22.15 -1.31 6.22
CA GLY A 151 21.27 -1.06 5.08
C GLY A 151 21.27 -2.23 4.07
N ILE A 152 20.63 -2.02 2.95
CA ILE A 152 20.70 -2.90 1.80
C ILE A 152 21.58 -2.19 0.76
N ASP A 153 22.70 -2.81 0.42
CA ASP A 153 23.74 -2.18 -0.44
C ASP A 153 24.15 -0.77 0.04
N GLY A 154 24.23 -0.60 1.37
CA GLY A 154 24.58 0.68 2.00
C GLY A 154 23.48 1.75 1.97
N LYS A 155 22.26 1.40 1.58
CA LYS A 155 21.11 2.31 1.46
C LYS A 155 20.13 2.12 2.61
N ASN A 156 19.44 3.21 2.98
CA ASN A 156 18.38 3.15 3.98
C ASN A 156 17.17 2.33 3.50
N ILE A 157 16.46 1.75 4.45
CA ILE A 157 15.37 0.81 4.21
C ILE A 157 14.02 1.51 4.37
N VAL A 158 13.16 1.37 3.38
CA VAL A 158 11.75 1.73 3.46
C VAL A 158 10.93 0.45 3.56
N MET A 159 10.31 0.21 4.72
CA MET A 159 9.41 -0.94 4.91
C MET A 159 8.02 -0.62 4.36
N GLY A 160 7.74 -1.04 3.13
CA GLY A 160 6.45 -0.84 2.46
C GLY A 160 5.44 -1.93 2.87
N LEU A 161 4.35 -1.54 3.53
CA LEU A 161 3.30 -2.44 3.99
C LEU A 161 1.93 -1.96 3.50
N ILE A 162 1.15 -2.89 2.94
CA ILE A 162 -0.26 -2.66 2.60
C ILE A 162 -1.08 -3.12 3.81
N ALA A 163 -1.69 -2.16 4.53
CA ALA A 163 -2.25 -2.41 5.86
C ALA A 163 -3.79 -2.42 5.94
N ASP A 164 -4.49 -2.17 4.84
CA ASP A 164 -5.96 -2.04 4.76
C ASP A 164 -6.71 -3.38 4.64
N GLN A 165 -6.01 -4.50 4.58
CA GLN A 165 -6.62 -5.83 4.54
C GLN A 165 -6.94 -6.36 5.95
N ASN A 166 -8.05 -7.10 6.10
CA ASN A 166 -8.40 -7.73 7.37
C ASN A 166 -7.45 -8.90 7.68
N PRO A 167 -6.74 -8.87 8.81
CA PRO A 167 -6.04 -10.05 9.30
C PRO A 167 -7.02 -11.13 9.77
N PRO A 168 -6.56 -12.38 9.96
CA PRO A 168 -7.33 -13.40 10.64
C PRO A 168 -7.75 -12.93 12.05
N ARG A 169 -9.03 -13.11 12.37
CA ARG A 169 -9.57 -12.74 13.69
C ARG A 169 -8.92 -13.59 14.79
N ARG A 170 -8.50 -12.93 15.87
CA ARG A 170 -7.96 -13.53 17.09
C ARG A 170 -8.72 -13.02 18.32
N PRO A 171 -8.66 -13.69 19.47
CA PRO A 171 -9.31 -13.24 20.70
C PRO A 171 -8.87 -11.84 21.15
N ASP A 172 -7.61 -11.48 20.91
CA ASP A 172 -6.96 -10.22 21.24
C ASP A 172 -6.97 -9.20 20.10
N SER A 173 -7.75 -9.42 19.04
CA SER A 173 -7.86 -8.49 17.92
C SER A 173 -8.46 -7.17 18.36
N HIS A 174 -7.79 -6.07 18.02
CA HIS A 174 -8.33 -4.72 18.21
C HIS A 174 -9.26 -4.33 17.05
N TRP A 175 -10.38 -3.69 17.36
CA TRP A 175 -11.40 -3.30 16.40
C TRP A 175 -11.44 -1.80 16.23
N PHE A 176 -11.47 -1.36 14.99
CA PHE A 176 -11.59 0.04 14.60
C PHE A 176 -12.93 0.26 13.90
N ARG A 177 -13.49 1.46 14.03
CA ARG A 177 -14.65 1.85 13.24
C ARG A 177 -14.20 2.38 11.88
N PHE A 178 -14.53 1.63 10.81
CA PHE A 178 -14.17 1.99 9.44
C PHE A 178 -15.35 1.74 8.50
N LEU A 179 -15.74 2.77 7.71
CA LEU A 179 -16.86 2.72 6.76
C LEU A 179 -18.13 2.10 7.38
N ASN A 180 -18.55 2.63 8.53
CA ASN A 180 -19.72 2.16 9.30
C ASN A 180 -19.67 0.69 9.78
N ARG A 181 -18.48 0.07 9.81
CA ARG A 181 -18.28 -1.32 10.24
C ARG A 181 -17.17 -1.42 11.26
N ASP A 182 -17.31 -2.33 12.21
CA ASP A 182 -16.20 -2.73 13.06
C ASP A 182 -15.26 -3.61 12.24
N THR A 183 -14.01 -3.18 12.13
CA THR A 183 -13.03 -3.74 11.20
C THR A 183 -11.70 -3.93 11.92
N ILE A 184 -11.05 -5.06 11.68
CA ILE A 184 -9.69 -5.34 12.18
C ILE A 184 -8.70 -4.94 11.11
N PHE A 185 -7.62 -4.28 11.50
CA PHE A 185 -6.51 -3.92 10.62
C PHE A 185 -5.22 -4.63 11.02
N PHE A 186 -4.28 -4.77 10.09
CA PHE A 186 -2.94 -5.25 10.42
C PHE A 186 -2.18 -4.20 11.25
N ASP A 187 -1.71 -4.59 12.43
CA ASP A 187 -0.93 -3.77 13.35
C ASP A 187 0.59 -4.03 13.27
N GLY A 188 1.01 -4.83 12.29
CA GLY A 188 2.43 -5.20 12.12
C GLY A 188 3.34 -4.00 11.89
N GLY A 189 2.85 -2.95 11.19
CA GLY A 189 3.57 -1.70 10.99
C GLY A 189 3.81 -0.95 12.30
N GLU A 190 2.78 -0.83 13.15
CA GLU A 190 2.90 -0.23 14.48
C GLU A 190 3.87 -1.00 15.38
N LYS A 191 3.73 -2.33 15.44
CA LYS A 191 4.63 -3.17 16.24
C LYS A 191 6.10 -3.05 15.80
N LEU A 192 6.34 -2.95 14.48
CA LEU A 192 7.68 -2.74 13.95
C LEU A 192 8.20 -1.33 14.30
N ALA A 193 7.36 -0.30 14.13
CA ALA A 193 7.68 1.08 14.44
C ALA A 193 8.11 1.25 15.90
N LEU A 194 7.26 0.81 16.83
CA LEU A 194 7.52 0.91 18.27
C LEU A 194 8.75 0.10 18.70
N ARG A 195 8.96 -1.09 18.13
CA ARG A 195 10.10 -1.93 18.47
C ARG A 195 11.44 -1.36 18.00
N CYS A 196 11.45 -0.64 16.89
CA CYS A 196 12.67 -0.23 16.21
C CYS A 196 12.88 1.29 16.17
N GLY A 197 11.96 2.10 16.73
CA GLY A 197 12.04 3.56 16.69
C GLY A 197 11.92 4.10 15.26
N LEU A 198 11.04 3.51 14.43
CA LEU A 198 10.91 3.91 13.03
C LEU A 198 9.77 4.88 12.83
N PRO A 199 10.00 6.01 12.15
CA PRO A 199 8.91 6.88 11.75
C PRO A 199 7.97 6.19 10.76
N VAL A 200 6.67 6.50 10.84
CA VAL A 200 5.63 5.92 10.00
C VAL A 200 4.95 7.00 9.18
N TYR A 201 4.89 6.77 7.89
CA TYR A 201 4.19 7.62 6.93
C TYR A 201 3.08 6.83 6.25
N CYS A 202 1.91 7.45 6.07
CA CYS A 202 0.93 6.98 5.10
C CYS A 202 1.41 7.37 3.71
N CYS A 203 1.42 6.42 2.79
CA CYS A 203 1.78 6.65 1.39
C CYS A 203 0.52 6.53 0.53
N TRP A 204 0.11 7.62 -0.08
CA TRP A 204 -1.10 7.70 -0.89
C TRP A 204 -0.76 7.86 -2.36
N LEU A 205 -1.46 7.09 -3.21
CA LEU A 205 -1.37 7.19 -4.66
C LEU A 205 -2.69 7.71 -5.22
N ARG A 206 -2.68 8.97 -5.65
CA ARG A 206 -3.80 9.60 -6.32
C ARG A 206 -3.62 9.51 -7.84
N ARG A 207 -4.56 8.89 -8.52
CA ARG A 207 -4.58 8.84 -9.97
C ARG A 207 -4.91 10.21 -10.56
N VAL A 208 -4.02 10.75 -11.38
CA VAL A 208 -4.20 12.04 -12.05
C VAL A 208 -4.89 11.84 -13.41
N LYS A 209 -4.43 10.86 -14.17
CA LYS A 209 -4.99 10.42 -15.46
C LYS A 209 -4.60 8.96 -15.70
N PRO A 210 -5.14 8.28 -16.73
CA PRO A 210 -4.76 6.91 -17.05
C PRO A 210 -3.25 6.69 -17.07
N GLY A 211 -2.74 5.77 -16.24
CA GLY A 211 -1.32 5.43 -16.14
C GLY A 211 -0.43 6.47 -15.46
N TYR A 212 -0.98 7.56 -14.90
CA TYR A 212 -0.20 8.60 -14.21
C TYR A 212 -0.73 8.86 -12.82
N TYR A 213 0.17 8.93 -11.85
CA TYR A 213 -0.15 9.03 -10.44
C TYR A 213 0.66 10.13 -9.75
N GLU A 214 0.06 10.72 -8.72
CA GLU A 214 0.72 11.57 -7.76
C GLU A 214 0.84 10.79 -6.45
N MET A 215 2.06 10.74 -5.90
CA MET A 215 2.37 10.11 -4.63
C MET A 215 2.51 11.19 -3.57
N ASP A 216 1.80 11.04 -2.46
CA ASP A 216 1.84 11.95 -1.31
C ASP A 216 2.10 11.16 -0.03
N PHE A 217 2.76 11.79 0.93
CA PHE A 217 3.11 11.20 2.22
C PHE A 217 2.59 12.06 3.37
N ASP A 218 2.02 11.39 4.36
CA ASP A 218 1.54 12.02 5.58
C ASP A 218 2.14 11.29 6.79
N ARG A 219 3.03 11.99 7.55
CA ARG A 219 3.64 11.41 8.74
C ARG A 219 2.60 11.22 9.84
N ILE A 220 2.49 10.02 10.35
CA ILE A 220 1.57 9.65 11.43
C ILE A 220 2.28 9.28 12.74
N TYR A 221 3.59 9.04 12.68
CA TYR A 221 4.44 8.75 13.84
C TYR A 221 5.87 9.18 13.53
N ASP A 222 6.58 9.76 14.50
CA ASP A 222 7.94 10.29 14.28
C ASP A 222 9.08 9.31 14.65
N GLY A 223 8.74 8.21 15.29
CA GLY A 223 9.67 7.19 15.78
C GLY A 223 10.01 7.31 17.27
N GLU A 224 9.64 8.40 17.92
CA GLU A 224 10.11 8.73 19.29
C GLU A 224 8.96 9.06 20.25
N GLU A 225 7.84 9.58 19.78
CA GLU A 225 6.70 9.97 20.64
C GLU A 225 6.11 8.76 21.39
N GLU A 226 5.68 8.99 22.63
CA GLU A 226 4.90 8.00 23.36
C GLU A 226 3.47 7.96 22.82
N VAL A 227 3.00 6.77 22.50
CA VAL A 227 1.66 6.53 21.94
C VAL A 227 0.94 5.43 22.70
N ALA A 228 -0.37 5.51 22.76
CA ALA A 228 -1.20 4.45 23.32
C ALA A 228 -1.17 3.20 22.41
N PRO A 229 -1.48 2.00 22.97
CA PRO A 229 -1.61 0.80 22.15
C PRO A 229 -2.60 0.99 21.01
N HIS A 230 -2.22 0.57 19.80
CA HIS A 230 -2.99 0.69 18.55
C HIS A 230 -3.19 2.11 18.02
N GLU A 231 -2.56 3.12 18.61
CA GLU A 231 -2.76 4.52 18.19
C GLU A 231 -2.19 4.82 16.81
N ILE A 232 -1.02 4.28 16.45
CA ILE A 232 -0.43 4.47 15.12
C ILE A 232 -1.35 3.85 14.05
N THR A 233 -1.86 2.65 14.32
CA THR A 233 -2.83 1.97 13.45
C THR A 233 -4.13 2.78 13.35
N GLU A 234 -4.61 3.36 14.46
CA GLU A 234 -5.80 4.21 14.44
C GLU A 234 -5.58 5.48 13.62
N ARG A 235 -4.42 6.12 13.75
CA ARG A 235 -4.04 7.29 12.93
C ARG A 235 -4.03 6.95 11.44
N TYR A 236 -3.58 5.75 11.05
CA TYR A 236 -3.66 5.26 9.68
C TYR A 236 -5.11 5.05 9.25
N VAL A 237 -5.93 4.35 10.05
CA VAL A 237 -7.35 4.07 9.73
C VAL A 237 -8.17 5.34 9.57
N ARG A 238 -7.89 6.39 10.35
CA ARG A 238 -8.57 7.69 10.22
C ARG A 238 -8.23 8.44 8.92
N ARG A 239 -7.10 8.12 8.29
CA ARG A 239 -6.65 8.74 7.03
C ARG A 239 -7.05 7.94 5.80
N LEU A 240 -7.46 6.70 5.97
CA LEU A 240 -7.92 5.79 4.93
C LEU A 240 -9.37 6.08 4.50
#